data_5ee2aa65b3d1e311717a0c0f7c35abbf
#
_entry.id   5ee2aa65b3d1e311717a0c0f7c35abbf
#
_cell.length_a   1.000
_cell.length_b   1.000
_cell.length_c   1.000
_cell.angle_alpha   90.00
_cell.angle_beta   90.00
_cell.angle_gamma   90.00
#
_symmetry.space_group_name_H-M   'P 1'
#
loop_
_entity.id
_entity.type
_entity.pdbx_description
1 polymer ?
#
loop_
_entity_poly.entity_id
_entity_poly.type
_entity_poly.pdbx_seq_one_letter_code
_entity_poly.pdbx_strand_id
1 'polypeptide(L)'
;MTEKDINSLDHTTWRCQYHVVFAPKYRRLEIYGALKADIGKILRQLCQQKGVEIIEAEACPDHIHMLISIPPKYSVSQIMGFLKGKSSLMIFDRHANLKYKYGNRHFWARGYYVDTVGRNKKQVQEYIRNQLQEDQIADQIGLKEFVDPFTGRENK
;
A
#
# COMPACT_ATOMS: atom_id res chain seq x y z
N MET A 1 -8.89 6.25 22.24
CA MET A 1 -9.56 5.35 21.28
C MET A 1 -10.98 5.79 21.11
N THR A 2 -11.37 6.13 19.90
CA THR A 2 -12.77 6.38 19.59
C THR A 2 -13.44 5.04 19.30
N GLU A 3 -14.73 4.91 19.66
CA GLU A 3 -15.53 3.70 19.35
C GLU A 3 -15.48 3.28 17.88
N LYS A 4 -15.20 4.24 17.00
CA LYS A 4 -15.10 4.02 15.54
C LYS A 4 -13.92 3.12 15.11
N ASP A 5 -12.93 2.92 15.97
CA ASP A 5 -11.76 2.10 15.65
C ASP A 5 -11.93 0.64 16.07
N ILE A 6 -13.03 0.32 16.74
CA ILE A 6 -13.30 -1.03 17.23
C ILE A 6 -14.32 -1.69 16.31
N ASN A 7 -13.94 -2.82 15.74
CA ASN A 7 -14.82 -3.63 14.90
C ASN A 7 -15.39 -4.80 15.70
N SER A 8 -16.51 -5.32 15.27
CA SER A 8 -17.10 -6.51 15.89
C SER A 8 -17.38 -7.57 14.84
N LEU A 9 -17.14 -8.81 15.22
CA LEU A 9 -17.41 -10.00 14.43
C LEU A 9 -17.94 -11.05 15.39
N ASP A 10 -19.22 -11.46 15.27
CA ASP A 10 -19.86 -12.47 16.11
C ASP A 10 -19.25 -12.62 17.52
N HIS A 11 -19.70 -11.89 18.50
CA HIS A 11 -19.22 -11.93 19.89
C HIS A 11 -17.74 -11.53 20.10
N THR A 12 -17.03 -11.13 19.02
CA THR A 12 -15.63 -10.72 19.09
C THR A 12 -15.51 -9.26 18.66
N THR A 13 -14.92 -8.43 19.52
CA THR A 13 -14.51 -7.07 19.16
C THR A 13 -13.03 -7.08 18.83
N TRP A 14 -12.64 -6.32 17.80
CA TRP A 14 -11.26 -6.34 17.35
C TRP A 14 -10.82 -5.01 16.76
N ARG A 15 -9.51 -4.80 16.82
CA ARG A 15 -8.84 -3.70 16.16
C ARG A 15 -7.48 -4.21 15.70
N CYS A 16 -7.42 -4.61 14.44
CA CYS A 16 -6.21 -5.17 13.82
C CYS A 16 -5.80 -4.27 12.67
N GLN A 17 -5.02 -3.25 12.98
CA GLN A 17 -4.59 -2.22 12.03
C GLN A 17 -3.10 -2.33 11.78
N TYR A 18 -2.73 -2.16 10.52
CA TYR A 18 -1.36 -2.33 10.05
C TYR A 18 -0.99 -1.25 9.05
N HIS A 19 0.23 -0.76 9.18
CA HIS A 19 0.87 0.03 8.13
C HIS A 19 1.66 -0.94 7.25
N VAL A 20 1.32 -1.02 5.98
CA VAL A 20 2.00 -1.89 5.00
C VAL A 20 2.59 -1.05 3.88
N VAL A 21 3.76 -1.47 3.42
CA VAL A 21 4.45 -0.83 2.29
C VAL A 21 4.92 -1.91 1.34
N PHE A 22 4.65 -1.73 0.06
CA PHE A 22 5.13 -2.62 -1.00
C PHE A 22 5.45 -1.83 -2.26
N ALA A 23 6.31 -2.41 -3.09
CA ALA A 23 6.89 -1.69 -4.21
C ALA A 23 6.83 -2.52 -5.49
N PRO A 24 6.79 -1.86 -6.67
CA PRO A 24 6.99 -2.54 -7.93
C PRO A 24 8.34 -3.25 -7.97
N LYS A 25 8.40 -4.31 -8.77
CA LYS A 25 9.63 -5.07 -8.99
C LYS A 25 10.75 -4.17 -9.45
N TYR A 26 11.91 -4.25 -8.80
CA TYR A 26 13.07 -3.37 -9.01
C TYR A 26 12.80 -1.90 -8.63
N ARG A 27 11.76 -1.62 -7.88
CA ARG A 27 11.33 -0.26 -7.47
C ARG A 27 11.26 0.70 -8.67
N ARG A 28 10.72 0.23 -9.76
CA ARG A 28 10.55 1.05 -10.96
C ARG A 28 9.58 2.20 -10.71
N LEU A 29 9.89 3.36 -11.27
CA LEU A 29 9.05 4.55 -11.19
C LEU A 29 7.92 4.44 -12.22
N GLU A 30 6.94 3.57 -11.96
CA GLU A 30 5.86 3.26 -12.91
C GLU A 30 4.49 3.80 -12.47
N ILE A 31 4.35 4.15 -11.20
CA ILE A 31 3.04 4.48 -10.62
C ILE A 31 2.69 5.95 -10.87
N TYR A 32 2.22 6.23 -12.08
CA TYR A 32 1.80 7.57 -12.52
C TYR A 32 0.48 7.51 -13.28
N GLY A 33 -0.20 8.65 -13.37
CA GLY A 33 -1.33 8.89 -14.25
C GLY A 33 -2.41 7.81 -14.18
N ALA A 34 -2.76 7.25 -15.33
CA ALA A 34 -3.80 6.24 -15.45
C ALA A 34 -3.48 4.97 -14.66
N LEU A 35 -2.23 4.54 -14.65
CA LEU A 35 -1.80 3.35 -13.90
C LEU A 35 -1.98 3.58 -12.40
N LYS A 36 -1.61 4.75 -11.88
CA LYS A 36 -1.80 5.11 -10.48
C LYS A 36 -3.27 5.05 -10.08
N ALA A 37 -4.14 5.61 -10.90
CA ALA A 37 -5.58 5.60 -10.66
C ALA A 37 -6.14 4.17 -10.67
N ASP A 38 -5.72 3.35 -11.62
CA ASP A 38 -6.15 1.96 -11.72
C ASP A 38 -5.68 1.12 -10.53
N ILE A 39 -4.44 1.28 -10.11
CA ILE A 39 -3.90 0.59 -8.92
C ILE A 39 -4.74 0.92 -7.68
N GLY A 40 -5.05 2.19 -7.48
CA GLY A 40 -5.89 2.61 -6.36
C GLY A 40 -7.26 1.95 -6.38
N LYS A 41 -7.92 1.93 -7.53
CA LYS A 41 -9.24 1.29 -7.72
C LYS A 41 -9.18 -0.22 -7.50
N ILE A 42 -8.16 -0.86 -8.06
CA ILE A 42 -7.95 -2.31 -7.95
C ILE A 42 -7.76 -2.69 -6.47
N LEU A 43 -6.87 -2.02 -5.76
CA LEU A 43 -6.60 -2.32 -4.36
C LEU A 43 -7.84 -2.09 -3.48
N ARG A 44 -8.60 -1.02 -3.74
CA ARG A 44 -9.86 -0.75 -3.04
C ARG A 44 -10.85 -1.90 -3.25
N GLN A 45 -11.03 -2.32 -4.49
CA GLN A 45 -11.95 -3.41 -4.84
C GLN A 45 -11.56 -4.72 -4.16
N LEU A 46 -10.27 -5.07 -4.20
CA LEU A 46 -9.76 -6.29 -3.59
C LEU A 46 -9.89 -6.27 -2.07
N CYS A 47 -9.61 -5.14 -1.44
CA CYS A 47 -9.80 -4.97 0.01
C CYS A 47 -11.28 -5.15 0.39
N GLN A 48 -12.19 -4.57 -0.38
CA GLN A 48 -13.63 -4.74 -0.15
C GLN A 48 -14.07 -6.21 -0.20
N GLN A 49 -13.51 -6.98 -1.11
CA GLN A 49 -13.82 -8.42 -1.24
C GLN A 49 -13.46 -9.20 0.03
N LYS A 50 -12.46 -8.78 0.76
CA LYS A 50 -11.99 -9.44 1.97
C LYS A 50 -12.45 -8.76 3.28
N GLY A 51 -13.27 -7.74 3.18
CA GLY A 51 -13.67 -6.97 4.35
C GLY A 51 -12.53 -6.19 5.00
N VAL A 52 -11.49 -5.91 4.24
CA VAL A 52 -10.35 -5.07 4.67
C VAL A 52 -10.70 -3.62 4.43
N GLU A 53 -10.62 -2.81 5.49
CA GLU A 53 -10.85 -1.38 5.40
C GLU A 53 -9.53 -0.66 5.09
N ILE A 54 -9.54 0.21 4.09
CA ILE A 54 -8.43 1.13 3.83
C ILE A 54 -8.71 2.41 4.60
N ILE A 55 -7.93 2.66 5.63
CA ILE A 55 -8.07 3.86 6.48
C ILE A 55 -7.38 5.04 5.83
N GLU A 56 -6.18 4.83 5.31
CA GLU A 56 -5.39 5.81 4.58
C GLU A 56 -4.51 5.07 3.57
N ALA A 57 -4.28 5.64 2.40
CA ALA A 57 -3.37 5.06 1.42
C ALA A 57 -2.81 6.15 0.51
N GLU A 58 -1.56 5.97 0.11
CA GLU A 58 -0.90 6.82 -0.87
C GLU A 58 -0.09 5.97 -1.84
N ALA A 59 -0.24 6.28 -3.12
CA ALA A 59 0.54 5.68 -4.18
C ALA A 59 1.64 6.65 -4.60
N CYS A 60 2.85 6.31 -4.23
CA CYS A 60 4.06 7.02 -4.66
C CYS A 60 4.58 6.38 -5.96
N PRO A 61 5.44 7.07 -6.74
CA PRO A 61 5.87 6.54 -8.03
C PRO A 61 6.53 5.16 -7.98
N ASP A 62 7.19 4.81 -6.89
CA ASP A 62 7.94 3.55 -6.75
C ASP A 62 7.48 2.69 -5.56
N HIS A 63 6.41 3.07 -4.87
CA HIS A 63 5.89 2.28 -3.75
C HIS A 63 4.47 2.69 -3.36
N ILE A 64 3.82 1.83 -2.59
CA ILE A 64 2.49 2.05 -2.03
C ILE A 64 2.59 2.01 -0.52
N HIS A 65 2.00 2.99 0.16
CA HIS A 65 1.75 2.99 1.59
C HIS A 65 0.26 2.78 1.85
N MET A 66 -0.09 1.88 2.75
CA MET A 66 -1.47 1.68 3.15
C MET A 66 -1.57 1.48 4.67
N LEU A 67 -2.51 2.17 5.27
CA LEU A 67 -2.98 1.88 6.62
C LEU A 67 -4.29 1.12 6.49
N ILE A 68 -4.31 -0.15 6.88
CA ILE A 68 -5.43 -1.05 6.66
C ILE A 68 -5.87 -1.72 7.97
N SER A 69 -7.16 -2.03 8.02
CA SER A 69 -7.77 -2.81 9.08
C SER A 69 -8.15 -4.18 8.54
N ILE A 70 -7.56 -5.23 9.09
CA ILE A 70 -7.73 -6.61 8.62
C ILE A 70 -8.58 -7.39 9.61
N PRO A 71 -9.69 -8.05 9.18
CA PRO A 71 -10.44 -8.94 10.06
C PRO A 71 -9.54 -10.04 10.65
N PRO A 72 -9.69 -10.39 11.94
CA PRO A 72 -8.79 -11.33 12.59
C PRO A 72 -8.83 -12.76 12.04
N LYS A 73 -9.82 -13.09 11.22
CA LYS A 73 -9.89 -14.38 10.52
C LYS A 73 -8.82 -14.53 9.44
N TYR A 74 -8.17 -13.44 9.03
CA TYR A 74 -7.09 -13.47 8.04
C TYR A 74 -5.77 -13.06 8.67
N SER A 75 -4.70 -13.71 8.27
CA SER A 75 -3.34 -13.25 8.57
C SER A 75 -2.94 -12.10 7.64
N VAL A 76 -1.96 -11.31 8.06
CA VAL A 76 -1.38 -10.28 7.20
C VAL A 76 -0.84 -10.89 5.91
N SER A 77 -0.15 -12.03 6.00
CA SER A 77 0.44 -12.69 4.83
C SER A 77 -0.62 -13.17 3.84
N GLN A 78 -1.76 -13.66 4.31
CA GLN A 78 -2.88 -14.03 3.43
C GLN A 78 -3.41 -12.83 2.67
N ILE A 79 -3.63 -11.72 3.35
CA ILE A 79 -4.13 -10.50 2.73
C ILE A 79 -3.10 -9.93 1.76
N MET A 80 -1.84 -9.84 2.14
CA MET A 80 -0.80 -9.30 1.27
C MET A 80 -0.57 -10.19 0.04
N GLY A 81 -0.62 -11.51 0.20
CA GLY A 81 -0.55 -12.45 -0.92
C GLY A 81 -1.71 -12.26 -1.89
N PHE A 82 -2.91 -12.11 -1.37
CA PHE A 82 -4.11 -11.85 -2.17
C PHE A 82 -4.02 -10.51 -2.91
N LEU A 83 -3.70 -9.43 -2.20
CA LEU A 83 -3.62 -8.08 -2.79
C LEU A 83 -2.56 -8.01 -3.88
N LYS A 84 -1.36 -8.49 -3.60
CA LYS A 84 -0.24 -8.43 -4.54
C LYS A 84 -0.47 -9.36 -5.74
N GLY A 85 -0.93 -10.58 -5.52
CA GLY A 85 -1.17 -11.55 -6.59
C GLY A 85 -2.29 -11.13 -7.52
N LYS A 86 -3.45 -10.80 -6.99
CA LYS A 86 -4.61 -10.41 -7.79
C LYS A 86 -4.42 -9.06 -8.46
N SER A 87 -3.82 -8.09 -7.77
CA SER A 87 -3.56 -6.79 -8.38
C SER A 87 -2.58 -6.87 -9.53
N SER A 88 -1.54 -7.71 -9.44
CA SER A 88 -0.61 -7.94 -10.55
C SER A 88 -1.33 -8.41 -11.81
N LEU A 89 -2.21 -9.39 -11.68
CA LEU A 89 -2.99 -9.90 -12.82
C LEU A 89 -3.89 -8.83 -13.42
N MET A 90 -4.57 -8.06 -12.59
CA MET A 90 -5.48 -7.00 -13.04
C MET A 90 -4.72 -5.83 -13.68
N ILE A 91 -3.54 -5.48 -13.15
CA ILE A 91 -2.69 -4.45 -13.73
C ILE A 91 -2.25 -4.87 -15.14
N PHE A 92 -1.75 -6.09 -15.30
CA PHE A 92 -1.30 -6.56 -16.61
C PHE A 92 -2.44 -6.75 -17.61
N ASP A 93 -3.64 -7.02 -17.13
CA ASP A 93 -4.84 -7.08 -17.97
C ASP A 93 -5.20 -5.72 -18.56
N ARG A 94 -5.13 -4.68 -17.74
CA ARG A 94 -5.47 -3.31 -18.13
C ARG A 94 -4.32 -2.58 -18.84
N HIS A 95 -3.09 -2.94 -18.53
CA HIS A 95 -1.87 -2.33 -19.04
C HIS A 95 -0.95 -3.41 -19.62
N ALA A 96 -1.36 -4.00 -20.74
CA ALA A 96 -0.72 -5.16 -21.34
C ALA A 96 0.76 -4.92 -21.72
N ASN A 97 1.12 -3.68 -22.03
CA ASN A 97 2.50 -3.29 -22.34
C ASN A 97 3.46 -3.51 -21.16
N LEU A 98 2.98 -3.42 -19.93
CA LEU A 98 3.80 -3.65 -18.74
C LEU A 98 4.19 -5.12 -18.57
N LYS A 99 3.38 -6.03 -19.08
CA LYS A 99 3.63 -7.46 -19.02
C LYS A 99 4.98 -7.87 -19.59
N TYR A 100 5.37 -7.24 -20.71
CA TYR A 100 6.65 -7.49 -21.35
C TYR A 100 7.83 -6.94 -20.54
N LYS A 101 7.61 -5.82 -19.86
CA LYS A 101 8.63 -5.15 -19.04
C LYS A 101 8.93 -5.90 -17.75
N TYR A 102 7.92 -6.53 -17.16
CA TYR A 102 8.02 -7.25 -15.88
C TYR A 102 8.21 -8.76 -16.04
N GLY A 103 8.39 -9.24 -17.26
CA GLY A 103 8.71 -10.62 -17.56
C GLY A 103 7.57 -11.59 -17.30
N ASN A 104 7.36 -12.07 -16.10
CA ASN A 104 6.43 -13.12 -15.78
C ASN A 104 5.43 -12.76 -14.70
N ARG A 105 4.45 -11.90 -15.00
CA ARG A 105 3.23 -11.79 -14.20
C ARG A 105 3.38 -11.27 -12.77
N HIS A 106 4.56 -10.82 -12.37
CA HIS A 106 4.78 -10.26 -11.04
C HIS A 106 5.10 -8.78 -11.15
N PHE A 107 4.10 -7.95 -10.94
CA PHE A 107 4.28 -6.50 -10.93
C PHE A 107 5.04 -6.05 -9.67
N TRP A 108 4.72 -6.65 -8.52
CA TRP A 108 5.27 -6.27 -7.23
C TRP A 108 6.55 -7.04 -6.89
N ALA A 109 7.48 -6.38 -6.22
CA ALA A 109 8.65 -7.03 -5.64
C ALA A 109 8.22 -8.04 -4.57
N ARG A 110 9.06 -9.02 -4.30
CA ARG A 110 8.85 -9.96 -3.19
C ARG A 110 8.87 -9.21 -1.87
N GLY A 111 8.07 -9.70 -0.94
CA GLY A 111 8.01 -9.15 0.39
C GLY A 111 7.24 -7.84 0.47
N TYR A 112 7.17 -7.34 1.67
CA TYR A 112 6.53 -6.08 2.01
C TYR A 112 6.98 -5.69 3.41
N TYR A 113 6.86 -4.41 3.73
CA TYR A 113 7.02 -3.94 5.09
C TYR A 113 5.67 -3.96 5.79
N VAL A 114 5.64 -4.38 7.05
CA VAL A 114 4.43 -4.31 7.88
C VAL A 114 4.78 -3.91 9.29
N ASP A 115 3.98 -3.00 9.84
CA ASP A 115 4.05 -2.59 11.23
C ASP A 115 2.63 -2.57 11.82
N THR A 116 2.52 -2.94 13.08
CA THR A 116 1.26 -2.86 13.81
C THR A 116 1.00 -1.42 14.21
N VAL A 117 -0.26 -1.00 14.07
CA VAL A 117 -0.68 0.35 14.40
C VAL A 117 -1.63 0.29 15.59
N GLY A 118 -1.21 0.87 16.71
CA GLY A 118 -2.01 0.96 17.92
C GLY A 118 -2.50 2.39 18.16
N ARG A 119 -2.08 2.96 19.28
CA ARG A 119 -2.45 4.31 19.68
C ARG A 119 -1.85 5.41 18.82
N ASN A 120 -0.87 5.10 17.98
CA ASN A 120 -0.18 6.03 17.10
C ASN A 120 -0.82 6.17 15.72
N LYS A 121 -2.08 5.76 15.56
CA LYS A 121 -2.80 5.77 14.29
C LYS A 121 -2.73 7.13 13.58
N LYS A 122 -2.99 8.22 14.30
CA LYS A 122 -2.95 9.57 13.72
C LYS A 122 -1.59 9.93 13.17
N GLN A 123 -0.53 9.59 13.88
CA GLN A 123 0.85 9.84 13.44
C GLN A 123 1.16 9.07 12.16
N VAL A 124 0.73 7.81 12.08
CA VAL A 124 0.92 6.98 10.89
C VAL A 124 0.13 7.55 9.70
N GLN A 125 -1.12 7.98 9.93
CA GLN A 125 -1.93 8.61 8.89
C GLN A 125 -1.28 9.88 8.34
N GLU A 126 -0.79 10.74 9.22
CA GLU A 126 -0.10 11.98 8.82
C GLU A 126 1.18 11.68 8.05
N TYR A 127 1.94 10.70 8.49
CA TYR A 127 3.15 10.26 7.78
C TYR A 127 2.83 9.83 6.34
N ILE A 128 1.80 9.01 6.15
CA ILE A 128 1.39 8.54 4.82
C ILE A 128 0.96 9.70 3.92
N ARG A 129 0.19 10.65 4.45
CA ARG A 129 -0.24 11.85 3.70
C ARG A 129 0.95 12.71 3.28
N ASN A 130 1.90 12.90 4.18
CA ASN A 130 3.04 13.78 3.95
C ASN A 130 4.04 13.20 2.96
N GLN A 131 4.12 11.87 2.84
CA GLN A 131 5.01 11.21 1.88
C GLN A 131 4.79 11.67 0.45
N LEU A 132 3.53 11.76 0.03
CA LEU A 132 3.22 12.20 -1.33
C LEU A 132 3.66 13.65 -1.58
N GLN A 133 3.48 14.52 -0.61
CA GLN A 133 3.91 15.93 -0.73
C GLN A 133 5.43 16.03 -0.82
N GLU A 134 6.15 15.29 0.00
CA GLU A 134 7.62 15.26 -0.03
C GLU A 134 8.14 14.74 -1.37
N ASP A 135 7.54 13.67 -1.87
CA ASP A 135 7.90 13.10 -3.17
C ASP A 135 7.62 14.08 -4.31
N GLN A 136 6.49 14.79 -4.28
CA GLN A 136 6.14 15.80 -5.29
C GLN A 136 7.11 16.98 -5.25
N ILE A 137 7.47 17.44 -4.06
CA ILE A 137 8.44 18.53 -3.89
C ILE A 137 9.82 18.09 -4.39
N ALA A 138 10.26 16.88 -4.04
CA ALA A 138 11.52 16.32 -4.48
C ALA A 138 11.60 16.21 -6.01
N ASP A 139 10.51 15.76 -6.63
CA ASP A 139 10.41 15.67 -8.10
C ASP A 139 10.50 17.05 -8.75
N GLN A 140 9.85 18.07 -8.16
CA GLN A 140 9.85 19.44 -8.68
C GLN A 140 11.22 20.11 -8.64
N ILE A 141 12.00 19.84 -7.62
CA ILE A 141 13.33 20.44 -7.45
C ILE A 141 14.46 19.56 -7.97
N GLY A 142 14.14 18.37 -8.51
CA GLY A 142 15.12 17.44 -9.05
C GLY A 142 16.03 16.83 -7.98
N LEU A 143 15.69 17.01 -6.71
CA LEU A 143 16.38 16.41 -5.59
C LEU A 143 15.68 15.12 -5.21
N LYS A 144 16.21 14.01 -5.64
CA LYS A 144 15.76 12.70 -5.17
C LYS A 144 16.31 12.43 -3.78
N GLU A 145 15.85 13.16 -2.81
CA GLU A 145 15.98 12.71 -1.43
C GLU A 145 14.95 11.60 -1.21
N PHE A 146 15.42 10.40 -1.25
CA PHE A 146 14.61 9.23 -1.08
C PHE A 146 14.54 8.88 0.41
N VAL A 147 13.33 8.95 0.98
CA VAL A 147 13.09 8.37 2.30
C VAL A 147 12.81 6.89 2.11
N ASP A 148 13.67 6.04 2.61
CA ASP A 148 13.45 4.61 2.58
C ASP A 148 12.19 4.27 3.38
N PRO A 149 11.13 3.77 2.73
CA PRO A 149 9.88 3.44 3.41
C PRO A 149 10.05 2.36 4.48
N PHE A 150 11.11 1.54 4.37
CA PHE A 150 11.37 0.49 5.33
C PHE A 150 12.12 0.96 6.57
N THR A 151 12.92 2.00 6.47
CA THR A 151 13.74 2.49 7.58
C THR A 151 13.35 3.87 8.05
N GLY A 152 12.58 4.61 7.27
CA GLY A 152 12.29 6.03 7.51
C GLY A 152 13.55 6.91 7.44
N ARG A 153 14.65 6.37 6.95
CA ARG A 153 15.91 7.13 6.83
C ARG A 153 15.95 7.84 5.49
N GLU A 154 16.37 9.08 5.55
CA GLU A 154 16.68 9.83 4.35
C GLU A 154 18.00 9.31 3.78
N ASN A 155 17.96 8.84 2.55
CA ASN A 155 19.18 8.57 1.79
C ASN A 155 19.71 9.90 1.28
N LYS A 156 20.71 10.37 1.97
CA LYS A 156 21.46 11.50 1.47
C LYS A 156 22.34 11.14 0.29
#